data_d39326699904144e3c3f530fae2e7118
#
_entry.id   d39326699904144e3c3f530fae2e7118
#
_cell.length_a   1.000
_cell.length_b   1.000
_cell.length_c   1.000
_cell.angle_alpha   90.00
_cell.angle_beta   90.00
_cell.angle_gamma   90.00
#
_symmetry.space_group_name_H-M   'P 1'
#
loop_
_entity.id
_entity.type
_entity.pdbx_description
1 polymer ?
#
loop_
_entity_poly.entity_id
_entity_poly.type
_entity_poly.pdbx_seq_one_letter_code
_entity_poly.pdbx_strand_id
1 'polypeptide(L)'
;MGKVHRVLLLLKNMVYESTSPLEILRFAKYYRAKKGLEVVIVLWGPMGILLGKKNKTGRNRYEEEVQECLDLGVHITCCDLAARLIGMDASELMEGITMVPSYHVADMLLDYQETGELIVSL
;
A
#
# COMPACT_ATOMS: atom_id res chain seq x y z
N MET A 1 26.67 5.44 -8.42
CA MET A 1 25.25 5.63 -8.63
C MET A 1 24.52 4.33 -8.48
N GLY A 2 23.65 4.27 -7.52
CA GLY A 2 22.88 3.08 -7.24
C GLY A 2 21.68 2.94 -8.16
N LYS A 3 21.41 1.72 -8.57
CA LYS A 3 20.16 1.37 -9.22
C LYS A 3 19.10 1.22 -8.16
N VAL A 4 17.87 1.63 -8.45
CA VAL A 4 16.74 1.44 -7.55
C VAL A 4 16.41 -0.06 -7.50
N HIS A 5 16.27 -0.60 -6.28
CA HIS A 5 15.93 -2.00 -6.05
C HIS A 5 14.59 -2.16 -5.34
N ARG A 6 14.12 -1.12 -4.67
CA ARG A 6 12.89 -1.15 -3.88
C ARG A 6 12.03 0.08 -4.17
N VAL A 7 10.74 -0.10 -4.09
CA VAL A 7 9.78 0.99 -4.25
C VAL A 7 8.83 1.00 -3.06
N LEU A 8 8.63 2.18 -2.48
CA LEU A 8 7.67 2.40 -1.41
C LEU A 8 6.54 3.28 -1.97
N LEU A 9 5.35 2.75 -2.01
CA LEU A 9 4.16 3.43 -2.52
C LEU A 9 3.24 3.78 -1.36
N LEU A 10 2.95 5.07 -1.18
CA LEU A 10 2.12 5.55 -0.08
C LEU A 10 0.75 5.98 -0.61
N LEU A 11 -0.31 5.39 -0.08
CA LEU A 11 -1.68 5.77 -0.41
C LEU A 11 -2.31 6.48 0.80
N LYS A 12 -2.63 7.76 0.63
CA LYS A 12 -3.25 8.56 1.69
C LYS A 12 -4.76 8.59 1.60
N ASN A 13 -5.31 8.61 0.40
CA ASN A 13 -6.75 8.81 0.21
C ASN A 13 -7.32 7.87 -0.84
N MET A 14 -8.58 7.51 -0.64
CA MET A 14 -9.42 6.88 -1.65
C MET A 14 -10.59 7.82 -1.93
N VAL A 15 -10.37 8.78 -2.81
CA VAL A 15 -11.41 9.70 -3.20
C VAL A 15 -12.11 9.15 -4.44
N TYR A 16 -13.43 9.25 -4.51
CA TYR A 16 -14.24 8.70 -5.59
C TYR A 16 -13.77 9.12 -6.98
N GLU A 17 -13.37 10.35 -7.11
CA GLU A 17 -12.95 10.93 -8.39
C GLU A 17 -11.44 10.80 -8.62
N SER A 18 -10.73 10.20 -7.67
CA SER A 18 -9.29 10.04 -7.76
C SER A 18 -8.92 8.71 -8.40
N THR A 19 -7.91 8.73 -9.26
CA THR A 19 -7.34 7.51 -9.83
C THR A 19 -6.26 6.89 -8.93
N SER A 20 -5.91 7.55 -7.82
CA SER A 20 -4.81 7.12 -6.96
C SER A 20 -4.88 5.66 -6.50
N PRO A 21 -6.03 5.14 -6.04
CA PRO A 21 -6.09 3.74 -5.62
C PRO A 21 -5.79 2.77 -6.76
N LEU A 22 -6.32 3.04 -7.95
CA LEU A 22 -6.07 2.19 -9.12
C LEU A 22 -4.64 2.35 -9.60
N GLU A 23 -4.13 3.57 -9.62
CA GLU A 23 -2.77 3.83 -10.11
C GLU A 23 -1.73 3.21 -9.18
N ILE A 24 -1.93 3.27 -7.87
CA ILE A 24 -0.96 2.65 -6.95
C ILE A 24 -0.88 1.14 -7.17
N LEU A 25 -2.01 0.49 -7.42
CA LEU A 25 -2.06 -0.94 -7.71
C LEU A 25 -1.40 -1.25 -9.06
N ARG A 26 -1.65 -0.42 -10.07
CA ARG A 26 -1.02 -0.58 -11.39
C ARG A 26 0.50 -0.38 -11.30
N PHE A 27 0.96 0.64 -10.61
CA PHE A 27 2.38 0.88 -10.41
C PHE A 27 3.03 -0.28 -9.68
N ALA A 28 2.39 -0.78 -8.63
CA ALA A 28 2.92 -1.90 -7.86
C ALA A 28 3.11 -3.15 -8.73
N LYS A 29 2.10 -3.49 -9.53
CA LYS A 29 2.17 -4.64 -10.43
C LYS A 29 3.26 -4.45 -11.49
N TYR A 30 3.33 -3.26 -12.06
CA TYR A 30 4.33 -2.96 -13.08
C TYR A 30 5.76 -3.06 -12.54
N TYR A 31 6.02 -2.41 -11.41
CA TYR A 31 7.36 -2.45 -10.81
C TYR A 31 7.74 -3.86 -10.39
N ARG A 32 6.80 -4.61 -9.84
CA ARG A 32 7.08 -5.98 -9.39
C ARG A 32 7.24 -6.95 -10.56
N ALA A 33 6.28 -6.98 -11.48
CA ALA A 33 6.24 -7.98 -12.56
C ALA A 33 7.21 -7.67 -13.70
N LYS A 34 7.34 -6.39 -14.07
CA LYS A 34 8.13 -6.00 -15.26
C LYS A 34 9.52 -5.53 -14.92
N LYS A 35 9.73 -4.97 -13.74
CA LYS A 35 11.03 -4.41 -13.34
C LYS A 35 11.74 -5.26 -12.28
N GLY A 36 11.08 -6.24 -11.71
CA GLY A 36 11.67 -7.12 -10.70
C GLY A 36 12.03 -6.43 -9.39
N LEU A 37 11.38 -5.31 -9.08
CA LEU A 37 11.67 -4.56 -7.87
C LEU A 37 10.91 -5.14 -6.68
N GLU A 38 11.45 -4.95 -5.49
CA GLU A 38 10.73 -5.20 -4.25
C GLU A 38 9.76 -4.02 -4.06
N VAL A 39 8.48 -4.31 -3.86
CA VAL A 39 7.44 -3.28 -3.77
C VAL A 39 6.70 -3.40 -2.45
N VAL A 40 6.58 -2.27 -1.75
CA VAL A 40 5.76 -2.16 -0.54
C VAL A 40 4.73 -1.06 -0.77
N ILE A 41 3.47 -1.38 -0.52
CA ILE A 41 2.39 -0.40 -0.48
C ILE A 41 2.07 -0.13 0.99
N VAL A 42 2.03 1.15 1.38
CA VAL A 42 1.58 1.56 2.70
C VAL A 42 0.23 2.27 2.56
N LEU A 43 -0.78 1.69 3.19
CA LEU A 43 -2.11 2.30 3.32
C LEU A 43 -2.04 3.24 4.52
N TRP A 44 -1.81 4.51 4.25
CA TRP A 44 -1.35 5.45 5.28
C TRP A 44 -2.42 6.41 5.78
N GLY A 45 -3.23 6.97 4.92
CA GLY A 45 -4.27 7.91 5.34
C GLY A 45 -5.55 7.22 5.79
N PRO A 46 -6.40 7.90 6.60
CA PRO A 46 -7.63 7.29 7.11
C PRO A 46 -8.55 6.72 6.03
N MET A 47 -8.63 7.40 4.89
CA MET A 47 -9.44 6.89 3.77
C MET A 47 -8.68 5.91 2.91
N GLY A 48 -7.35 6.02 2.85
CA GLY A 48 -6.51 5.12 2.06
C GLY A 48 -6.51 3.69 2.57
N ILE A 49 -6.65 3.50 3.87
CA ILE A 49 -6.65 2.16 4.47
C ILE A 49 -7.86 1.33 4.04
N LEU A 50 -8.92 1.97 3.53
CA LEU A 50 -10.11 1.27 3.04
C LEU A 50 -9.78 0.38 1.84
N LEU A 51 -8.70 0.65 1.13
CA LEU A 51 -8.27 -0.21 0.03
C LEU A 51 -7.97 -1.64 0.51
N GLY A 52 -7.46 -1.77 1.72
CA GLY A 52 -7.14 -3.07 2.31
C GLY A 52 -8.28 -3.77 3.03
N LYS A 53 -9.43 -3.12 3.15
CA LYS A 53 -10.57 -3.70 3.86
C LYS A 53 -11.21 -4.82 3.03
N LYS A 54 -11.45 -5.97 3.65
CA LYS A 54 -12.18 -7.05 2.99
C LYS A 54 -13.68 -6.76 2.94
N ASN A 55 -14.38 -7.43 2.05
CA ASN A 55 -15.84 -7.31 1.89
C ASN A 55 -16.30 -5.88 1.58
N LYS A 56 -15.60 -5.22 0.67
CA LYS A 56 -15.98 -3.88 0.21
C LYS A 56 -17.25 -3.98 -0.63
N THR A 57 -18.35 -3.44 -0.13
CA THR A 57 -19.61 -3.43 -0.87
C THR A 57 -19.46 -2.61 -2.16
N GLY A 58 -19.82 -3.21 -3.29
CA GLY A 58 -19.75 -2.56 -4.59
C GLY A 58 -18.34 -2.26 -5.09
N ARG A 59 -17.32 -2.91 -4.50
CA ARG A 59 -15.93 -2.65 -4.83
C ARG A 59 -15.12 -3.93 -5.06
N ASN A 60 -15.75 -4.97 -5.57
CA ASN A 60 -15.11 -6.26 -5.81
C ASN A 60 -13.84 -6.14 -6.65
N ARG A 61 -13.85 -5.23 -7.62
CA ARG A 61 -12.70 -5.00 -8.49
C ARG A 61 -11.46 -4.61 -7.71
N TYR A 62 -11.59 -3.79 -6.68
CA TYR A 62 -10.45 -3.41 -5.85
C TYR A 62 -9.89 -4.62 -5.11
N GLU A 63 -10.75 -5.49 -4.61
CA GLU A 63 -10.29 -6.70 -3.92
C GLU A 63 -9.51 -7.61 -4.86
N GLU A 64 -9.97 -7.79 -6.09
CA GLU A 64 -9.28 -8.58 -7.10
C GLU A 64 -7.90 -8.00 -7.42
N GLU A 65 -7.83 -6.69 -7.63
CA GLU A 65 -6.59 -6.00 -7.94
C GLU A 65 -5.59 -6.07 -6.78
N VAL A 66 -6.08 -5.89 -5.55
CA VAL A 66 -5.24 -6.03 -4.35
C VAL A 66 -4.72 -7.46 -4.22
N GLN A 67 -5.57 -8.45 -4.45
CA GLN A 67 -5.16 -9.84 -4.39
C GLN A 67 -4.11 -10.18 -5.43
N GLU A 68 -4.23 -9.64 -6.64
CA GLU A 68 -3.21 -9.81 -7.67
C GLU A 68 -1.86 -9.27 -7.23
N CYS A 69 -1.84 -8.11 -6.58
CA CYS A 69 -0.61 -7.55 -6.03
C CYS A 69 0.01 -8.48 -4.97
N LEU A 70 -0.81 -8.96 -4.04
CA LEU A 70 -0.35 -9.89 -3.00
C LEU A 70 0.22 -11.17 -3.61
N ASP A 71 -0.45 -11.70 -4.63
CA ASP A 71 0.00 -12.93 -5.32
C ASP A 71 1.33 -12.72 -6.05
N LEU A 72 1.60 -11.52 -6.52
CA LEU A 72 2.88 -11.18 -7.15
C LEU A 72 4.01 -10.98 -6.15
N GLY A 73 3.71 -10.96 -4.85
CA GLY A 73 4.70 -10.73 -3.82
C GLY A 73 4.86 -9.27 -3.40
N VAL A 74 3.90 -8.41 -3.77
CA VAL A 74 3.86 -7.04 -3.27
C VAL A 74 3.48 -7.09 -1.79
N HIS A 75 4.24 -6.41 -0.95
CA HIS A 75 3.93 -6.31 0.48
C HIS A 75 2.98 -5.13 0.70
N ILE A 76 1.87 -5.37 1.40
CA ILE A 76 0.90 -4.33 1.70
C ILE A 76 0.77 -4.21 3.22
N THR A 77 1.00 -3.00 3.73
CA THR A 77 0.87 -2.70 5.16
C THR A 77 -0.17 -1.62 5.39
N CYS A 78 -0.74 -1.59 6.58
CA CYS A 78 -1.76 -0.63 6.96
C CYS A 78 -1.32 0.09 8.24
N CYS A 79 -1.41 1.41 8.24
CA CYS A 79 -1.04 2.23 9.39
C CYS A 79 -2.08 2.08 10.51
N ASP A 80 -1.63 1.72 11.70
CA ASP A 80 -2.52 1.51 12.86
C ASP A 80 -3.20 2.80 13.32
N LEU A 81 -2.51 3.92 13.23
CA LEU A 81 -3.08 5.21 13.63
C LEU A 81 -4.25 5.61 12.74
N ALA A 82 -4.11 5.43 11.43
CA ALA A 82 -5.19 5.68 10.48
C ALA A 82 -6.38 4.77 10.74
N ALA A 83 -6.12 3.50 11.05
CA ALA A 83 -7.18 2.54 11.38
C ALA A 83 -7.95 2.97 12.63
N ARG A 84 -7.25 3.41 13.67
CA ARG A 84 -7.89 3.89 14.90
C ARG A 84 -8.78 5.09 14.65
N LEU A 85 -8.37 6.00 13.78
CA LEU A 85 -9.16 7.20 13.48
C LEU A 85 -10.52 6.87 12.90
N ILE A 86 -10.65 5.79 12.15
CA ILE A 86 -11.93 5.39 11.54
C ILE A 86 -12.56 4.17 12.22
N GLY A 87 -11.96 3.71 13.32
CA GLY A 87 -12.50 2.57 14.06
C GLY A 87 -12.38 1.24 13.35
N MET A 88 -11.39 1.07 12.46
CA MET A 88 -11.18 -0.19 11.76
C MET A 88 -10.24 -1.10 12.54
N ASP A 89 -10.64 -2.35 12.71
CA ASP A 89 -9.85 -3.36 13.38
C ASP A 89 -9.01 -4.16 12.38
N ALA A 90 -7.88 -4.69 12.85
CA ALA A 90 -6.98 -5.49 12.01
C ALA A 90 -7.69 -6.70 11.38
N SER A 91 -8.67 -7.26 12.06
CA SER A 91 -9.45 -8.40 11.54
C SER A 91 -10.27 -8.04 10.29
N GLU A 92 -10.48 -6.76 10.02
CA GLU A 92 -11.22 -6.31 8.85
C GLU A 92 -10.35 -6.20 7.60
N LEU A 93 -9.03 -6.35 7.73
CA LEU A 93 -8.12 -6.31 6.60
C LEU A 93 -8.16 -7.63 5.81
N MET A 94 -7.92 -7.53 4.50
CA MET A 94 -7.74 -8.71 3.66
C MET A 94 -6.54 -9.51 4.16
N GLU A 95 -6.63 -10.83 4.04
CA GLU A 95 -5.53 -11.71 4.42
C GLU A 95 -4.28 -11.37 3.61
N GLY A 96 -3.14 -11.28 4.29
CA GLY A 96 -1.88 -10.91 3.68
C GLY A 96 -1.51 -9.44 3.88
N ILE A 97 -2.44 -8.61 4.34
CA ILE A 97 -2.16 -7.22 4.68
C ILE A 97 -1.86 -7.13 6.18
N THR A 98 -0.73 -6.55 6.53
CA THR A 98 -0.26 -6.45 7.91
C THR A 98 -0.48 -5.04 8.45
N MET A 99 -1.07 -4.95 9.66
CA MET A 99 -1.17 -3.67 10.35
C MET A 99 0.14 -3.38 11.08
N VAL A 100 0.66 -2.16 10.91
CA VAL A 100 1.94 -1.74 11.49
C VAL A 100 1.78 -0.41 12.24
N PRO A 101 2.60 -0.17 13.28
CA PRO A 101 2.62 1.13 13.94
C PRO A 101 3.09 2.23 12.98
N SER A 102 2.60 3.45 13.19
CA SER A 102 2.98 4.58 12.32
C SER A 102 4.48 4.85 12.31
N TYR A 103 5.18 4.63 13.42
CA TYR A 103 6.62 4.83 13.47
C TYR A 103 7.38 3.79 12.63
N HIS A 104 6.78 2.64 12.35
CA HIS A 104 7.35 1.68 11.41
C HIS A 104 7.40 2.27 9.99
N VAL A 105 6.37 3.02 9.62
CA VAL A 105 6.36 3.75 8.34
C VAL A 105 7.45 4.81 8.33
N ALA A 106 7.62 5.52 9.44
CA ALA A 106 8.70 6.52 9.56
C ALA A 106 10.07 5.88 9.36
N ASP A 107 10.30 4.72 9.95
CA ASP A 107 11.55 3.98 9.78
C ASP A 107 11.77 3.54 8.33
N MET A 108 10.72 3.08 7.66
CA MET A 108 10.80 2.71 6.25
C MET A 108 11.16 3.90 5.37
N LEU A 109 10.55 5.06 5.62
CA LEU A 109 10.84 6.27 4.87
C LEU A 109 12.31 6.65 4.99
N LEU A 110 12.83 6.60 6.22
CA LEU A 110 14.24 6.91 6.48
C LEU A 110 15.16 5.92 5.79
N ASP A 111 14.90 4.63 5.93
CA ASP A 111 15.70 3.57 5.32
C ASP A 111 15.72 3.67 3.80
N TYR A 112 14.57 3.87 3.17
CA TYR A 112 14.49 4.01 1.72
C TYR A 112 15.22 5.25 1.22
N GLN A 113 15.12 6.35 1.95
CA GLN A 113 15.82 7.58 1.59
C GLN A 113 17.34 7.42 1.70
N GLU A 114 17.80 6.80 2.77
CA GLU A 114 19.23 6.60 3.01
C GLU A 114 19.88 5.68 1.97
N THR A 115 19.14 4.70 1.48
CA THR A 115 19.63 3.76 0.48
C THR A 115 19.35 4.16 -0.96
N GLY A 116 18.77 5.34 -1.19
CA GLY A 116 18.52 5.86 -2.54
C GLY A 116 17.41 5.15 -3.29
N GLU A 117 16.41 4.65 -2.60
CA GLU A 117 15.29 3.93 -3.21
C GLU A 117 14.16 4.88 -3.62
N LEU A 118 13.17 4.37 -4.35
CA LEU A 118 12.07 5.17 -4.85
C LEU A 118 10.93 5.23 -3.83
N ILE A 119 10.46 6.44 -3.55
CA ILE A 119 9.29 6.68 -2.70
C ILE A 119 8.29 7.49 -3.52
N VAL A 120 7.06 6.98 -3.63
CA VAL A 120 5.98 7.64 -4.37
C VAL A 120 4.77 7.78 -3.46
N SER A 121 4.22 8.99 -3.35
CA SER A 121 3.01 9.26 -2.58
C SER A 121 1.86 9.61 -3.52
N LEU A 122 0.76 8.90 -3.40
CA LEU A 122 -0.43 9.10 -4.23
C LEU A 122 -1.70 9.43 -3.43
#